data_26b7c238fe46732708b2abe4f66baf62
#
_entry.id   26b7c238fe46732708b2abe4f66baf62
#
_cell.length_a   1.000
_cell.length_b   1.000
_cell.length_c   1.000
_cell.angle_alpha   90.00
_cell.angle_beta   90.00
_cell.angle_gamma   90.00
#
_symmetry.space_group_name_H-M   'P 1'
#
loop_
_entity.id
_entity.type
_entity.pdbx_description
1 polymer ?
#
loop_
_entity_poly.entity_id
_entity_poly.type
_entity_poly.pdbx_seq_one_letter_code
_entity_poly.pdbx_strand_id
1 'polypeptide(L)'
;MKRYVIYRRVSTDEQGKSGLGLEAQDRDIRLYLEGYSDQPFEVVVEFTEVASGSDDRRPELTKALDIARKHGAELLVAKLDRLSRKVSFIASLLDDRKVQLRVAAMPQADKFQLHIYAALAEQEREFISIRTKAALKEAKARGVKLGGARDKTLKRNQEVQR
;
A
#
# COMPACT_ATOMS: atom_id res chain seq x y z
N MET A 1 -3.49 -12.57 25.22
CA MET A 1 -4.39 -12.32 24.07
C MET A 1 -3.72 -11.30 23.17
N LYS A 2 -3.49 -11.63 21.91
CA LYS A 2 -2.92 -10.72 20.90
C LYS A 2 -3.96 -9.70 20.50
N ARG A 3 -3.54 -8.46 20.27
CA ARG A 3 -4.40 -7.37 19.80
C ARG A 3 -3.88 -6.84 18.47
N TYR A 4 -4.78 -6.61 17.53
CA TYR A 4 -4.46 -6.10 16.21
C TYR A 4 -5.23 -4.83 15.90
N VAL A 5 -4.54 -3.89 15.26
CA VAL A 5 -5.14 -2.78 14.52
C VAL A 5 -4.90 -3.07 13.05
N ILE A 6 -5.96 -3.18 12.28
CA ILE A 6 -5.89 -3.49 10.86
C ILE A 6 -5.85 -2.20 10.05
N TYR A 7 -4.91 -2.10 9.13
CA TYR A 7 -4.83 -0.98 8.18
C TYR A 7 -4.83 -1.47 6.75
N ARG A 8 -5.70 -0.88 5.94
CA ARG A 8 -5.84 -1.13 4.50
C ARG A 8 -5.64 0.18 3.73
N ARG A 9 -5.17 0.07 2.49
CA ARG A 9 -5.07 1.21 1.61
C ARG A 9 -5.55 0.85 0.21
N VAL A 10 -6.43 1.69 -0.34
CA VAL A 10 -6.93 1.58 -1.72
C VAL A 10 -6.72 2.90 -2.45
N SER A 11 -6.51 2.84 -3.76
CA SER A 11 -6.53 4.04 -4.59
C SER A 11 -7.96 4.39 -4.98
N THR A 12 -8.22 5.66 -5.28
CA THR A 12 -9.51 6.11 -5.83
C THR A 12 -9.88 5.39 -7.13
N ASP A 13 -8.87 5.05 -7.95
CA ASP A 13 -9.06 4.29 -9.19
C ASP A 13 -9.46 2.82 -8.93
N GLU A 14 -8.93 2.22 -7.85
CA GLU A 14 -9.29 0.85 -7.45
C GLU A 14 -10.70 0.77 -6.88
N GLN A 15 -11.16 1.80 -6.15
CA GLN A 15 -12.55 1.88 -5.69
C GLN A 15 -13.56 1.97 -6.85
N GLY A 16 -13.20 2.71 -7.92
CA GLY A 16 -14.07 2.88 -9.09
C GLY A 16 -14.15 1.66 -10.01
N LYS A 17 -13.21 0.72 -9.90
CA LYS A 17 -13.07 -0.37 -10.88
C LYS A 17 -13.56 -1.73 -10.46
N SER A 18 -13.59 -2.11 -9.17
CA SER A 18 -14.10 -3.46 -8.82
C SER A 18 -14.11 -3.82 -7.32
N GLY A 19 -13.56 -3.01 -6.41
CA GLY A 19 -13.40 -3.44 -5.00
C GLY A 19 -12.38 -4.58 -4.78
N LEU A 20 -11.88 -5.20 -5.84
CA LEU A 20 -10.97 -6.37 -5.79
C LEU A 20 -9.69 -6.12 -4.99
N GLY A 21 -9.18 -4.88 -4.98
CA GLY A 21 -7.99 -4.52 -4.22
C GLY A 21 -8.21 -4.60 -2.70
N LEU A 22 -9.38 -4.23 -2.22
CA LEU A 22 -9.76 -4.33 -0.81
C LEU A 22 -10.06 -5.77 -0.41
N GLU A 23 -10.83 -6.50 -1.23
CA GLU A 23 -11.15 -7.90 -1.00
C GLU A 23 -9.91 -8.79 -0.92
N ALA A 24 -8.90 -8.53 -1.76
CA ALA A 24 -7.62 -9.24 -1.71
C ALA A 24 -6.88 -8.99 -0.39
N GLN A 25 -6.88 -7.73 0.10
CA GLN A 25 -6.29 -7.39 1.40
C GLN A 25 -7.05 -8.07 2.54
N ASP A 26 -8.39 -8.07 2.51
CA ASP A 26 -9.22 -8.73 3.51
C ASP A 26 -8.99 -10.23 3.56
N ARG A 27 -8.84 -10.87 2.40
CA ARG A 27 -8.52 -12.29 2.32
C ARG A 27 -7.15 -12.59 2.95
N ASP A 28 -6.11 -11.83 2.59
CA ASP A 28 -4.76 -12.06 3.10
C ASP A 28 -4.70 -11.85 4.62
N ILE A 29 -5.37 -10.81 5.13
CA ILE A 29 -5.47 -10.52 6.57
C ILE A 29 -6.22 -11.63 7.31
N ARG A 30 -7.35 -12.10 6.78
CA ARG A 30 -8.13 -13.18 7.36
C ARG A 30 -7.33 -14.48 7.45
N LEU A 31 -6.65 -14.85 6.37
CA LEU A 31 -5.78 -16.04 6.35
C LEU A 31 -4.67 -15.95 7.41
N TYR A 32 -4.10 -14.75 7.60
CA TYR A 32 -3.12 -14.53 8.65
C TYR A 32 -3.74 -14.73 10.05
N LEU A 33 -4.87 -14.12 10.33
CA LEU A 33 -5.53 -14.20 11.63
C LEU A 33 -5.97 -15.62 11.97
N GLU A 34 -6.45 -16.39 11.00
CA GLU A 34 -6.89 -17.78 11.18
C GLU A 34 -5.75 -18.79 11.28
N GLY A 35 -4.67 -18.57 10.50
CA GLY A 35 -3.61 -19.58 10.36
C GLY A 35 -2.32 -19.28 11.11
N TYR A 36 -2.01 -18.02 11.37
CA TYR A 36 -0.71 -17.59 11.89
C TYR A 36 -0.79 -16.75 13.16
N SER A 37 -1.96 -16.25 13.52
CA SER A 37 -2.11 -15.49 14.76
C SER A 37 -2.11 -16.44 15.96
N ASP A 38 -1.43 -16.01 17.03
CA ASP A 38 -1.56 -16.67 18.32
C ASP A 38 -2.98 -16.51 18.87
N GLN A 39 -3.61 -17.61 19.21
CA GLN A 39 -4.96 -17.60 19.74
C GLN A 39 -4.96 -17.50 21.29
N PRO A 40 -5.93 -16.79 21.90
CA PRO A 40 -6.96 -15.96 21.27
C PRO A 40 -6.43 -14.58 20.84
N PHE A 41 -7.03 -13.98 19.82
CA PHE A 41 -6.75 -12.61 19.39
C PHE A 41 -7.99 -11.71 19.45
N GLU A 42 -7.74 -10.40 19.41
CA GLU A 42 -8.76 -9.35 19.33
C GLU A 42 -8.39 -8.36 18.22
N VAL A 43 -9.34 -8.02 17.35
CA VAL A 43 -9.22 -6.90 16.44
C VAL A 43 -9.80 -5.67 17.12
N VAL A 44 -8.95 -4.73 17.52
CA VAL A 44 -9.34 -3.53 18.26
C VAL A 44 -10.12 -2.57 17.35
N VAL A 45 -9.60 -2.32 16.17
CA VAL A 45 -10.20 -1.42 15.16
C VAL A 45 -9.59 -1.67 13.79
N GLU A 46 -10.33 -1.28 12.75
CA GLU A 46 -9.92 -1.35 11.36
C GLU A 46 -9.96 0.02 10.70
N PHE A 47 -8.93 0.36 9.95
CA PHE A 47 -8.83 1.60 9.18
C PHE A 47 -8.65 1.32 7.70
N THR A 48 -9.32 2.10 6.87
CA THR A 48 -9.16 2.04 5.41
C THR A 48 -8.82 3.43 4.89
N GLU A 49 -7.61 3.57 4.33
CA GLU A 49 -7.15 4.79 3.68
C GLU A 49 -7.54 4.78 2.21
N VAL A 50 -8.23 5.82 1.77
CA VAL A 50 -8.49 6.06 0.35
C VAL A 50 -7.52 7.15 -0.11
N ALA A 51 -6.49 6.77 -0.87
CA ALA A 51 -5.47 7.69 -1.34
C ALA A 51 -5.62 7.98 -2.83
N SER A 52 -5.71 9.25 -3.21
CA SER A 52 -5.45 9.65 -4.60
C SER A 52 -3.96 9.52 -4.90
N GLY A 53 -3.61 9.14 -6.14
CA GLY A 53 -2.24 8.77 -6.51
C GLY A 53 -1.14 9.81 -6.25
N SER A 54 -1.50 11.07 -5.95
CA SER A 54 -0.59 12.18 -5.65
C SER A 54 -0.59 12.62 -4.19
N ASP A 55 -1.51 12.13 -3.35
CA ASP A 55 -1.61 12.55 -1.95
C ASP A 55 -0.88 11.57 -1.03
N ASP A 56 0.20 12.07 -0.41
CA ASP A 56 1.02 11.31 0.54
C ASP A 56 0.50 11.44 1.99
N ARG A 57 -0.57 12.22 2.21
CA ARG A 57 -1.22 12.35 3.51
C ARG A 57 -1.99 11.07 3.84
N ARG A 58 -1.81 10.59 5.05
CA ARG A 58 -2.38 9.32 5.53
C ARG A 58 -2.98 9.49 6.91
N PRO A 59 -4.10 10.20 7.01
CA PRO A 59 -4.74 10.44 8.29
C PRO A 59 -5.20 9.14 8.97
N GLU A 60 -5.67 8.16 8.21
CA GLU A 60 -6.12 6.89 8.76
C GLU A 60 -4.95 6.05 9.27
N LEU A 61 -3.79 6.07 8.59
CA LEU A 61 -2.57 5.42 9.09
C LEU A 61 -2.09 6.06 10.41
N THR A 62 -2.13 7.38 10.51
CA THR A 62 -1.77 8.08 11.74
C THR A 62 -2.64 7.64 12.90
N LYS A 63 -3.98 7.62 12.71
CA LYS A 63 -4.93 7.11 13.72
C LYS A 63 -4.65 5.65 14.08
N ALA A 64 -4.39 4.80 13.08
CA ALA A 64 -4.08 3.40 13.30
C ALA A 64 -2.85 3.20 14.19
N LEU A 65 -1.78 3.96 13.92
CA LEU A 65 -0.56 3.94 14.73
C LEU A 65 -0.78 4.42 16.15
N ASP A 66 -1.55 5.50 16.34
CA ASP A 66 -1.85 6.04 17.67
C ASP A 66 -2.68 5.05 18.51
N ILE A 67 -3.66 4.41 17.91
CA ILE A 67 -4.45 3.36 18.58
C ILE A 67 -3.58 2.13 18.86
N ALA A 68 -2.74 1.70 17.94
CA ALA A 68 -1.82 0.58 18.17
C ALA A 68 -0.90 0.86 19.38
N ARG A 69 -0.29 2.05 19.44
CA ARG A 69 0.53 2.48 20.58
C ARG A 69 -0.25 2.51 21.90
N LYS A 70 -1.45 3.08 21.89
CA LYS A 70 -2.29 3.23 23.08
C LYS A 70 -2.73 1.90 23.66
N HIS A 71 -3.03 0.93 22.82
CA HIS A 71 -3.56 -0.37 23.23
C HIS A 71 -2.51 -1.48 23.31
N GLY A 72 -1.23 -1.17 22.97
CA GLY A 72 -0.19 -2.19 22.86
C GLY A 72 -0.53 -3.24 21.80
N ALA A 73 -1.20 -2.81 20.72
CA ALA A 73 -1.63 -3.67 19.64
C ALA A 73 -0.61 -3.73 18.50
N GLU A 74 -0.58 -4.84 17.76
CA GLU A 74 0.22 -4.97 16.56
C GLU A 74 -0.51 -4.32 15.37
N LEU A 75 0.21 -3.56 14.54
CA LEU A 75 -0.34 -3.04 13.29
C LEU A 75 -0.28 -4.12 12.22
N LEU A 76 -1.43 -4.58 11.74
CA LEU A 76 -1.54 -5.63 10.72
C LEU A 76 -1.92 -5.02 9.37
N VAL A 77 -1.09 -5.28 8.36
CA VAL A 77 -1.29 -4.88 6.96
C VAL A 77 -1.22 -6.10 6.05
N ALA A 78 -1.89 -6.07 4.91
CA ALA A 78 -1.84 -7.18 3.97
C ALA A 78 -0.43 -7.34 3.35
N LYS A 79 0.15 -6.23 2.88
CA LYS A 79 1.48 -6.18 2.22
C LYS A 79 2.19 -4.88 2.58
N LEU A 80 3.53 -4.86 2.51
CA LEU A 80 4.34 -3.67 2.81
C LEU A 80 4.04 -2.48 1.90
N ASP A 81 3.74 -2.71 0.62
CA ASP A 81 3.41 -1.65 -0.34
C ASP A 81 2.08 -0.95 -0.02
N ARG A 82 1.19 -1.59 0.73
CA ARG A 82 -0.03 -0.98 1.26
C ARG A 82 0.26 -0.04 2.41
N LEU A 83 1.30 -0.31 3.18
CA LEU A 83 1.74 0.58 4.25
C LEU A 83 2.46 1.82 3.70
N SER A 84 3.52 1.63 2.93
CA SER A 84 4.27 2.71 2.28
C SER A 84 5.08 2.20 1.08
N ARG A 85 5.40 3.14 0.18
CA ARG A 85 6.37 2.92 -0.89
C ARG A 85 7.78 3.45 -0.51
N LYS A 86 7.89 4.19 0.60
CA LYS A 86 9.15 4.76 1.08
C LYS A 86 9.78 3.82 2.10
N VAL A 87 10.96 3.30 1.79
CA VAL A 87 11.72 2.43 2.69
C VAL A 87 12.05 3.13 4.00
N SER A 88 12.42 4.42 3.95
CA SER A 88 12.72 5.21 5.15
C SER A 88 11.56 5.25 6.14
N PHE A 89 10.32 5.34 5.66
CA PHE A 89 9.14 5.30 6.53
C PHE A 89 8.92 3.91 7.14
N ILE A 90 9.05 2.86 6.33
CA ILE A 90 8.92 1.47 6.82
C ILE A 90 10.01 1.19 7.85
N ALA A 91 11.25 1.59 7.59
CA ALA A 91 12.36 1.42 8.51
C ALA A 91 12.12 2.15 9.84
N SER A 92 11.67 3.41 9.81
CA SER A 92 11.35 4.16 11.02
C SER A 92 10.25 3.51 11.85
N LEU A 93 9.24 2.94 11.18
CA LEU A 93 8.15 2.21 11.84
C LEU A 93 8.64 0.89 12.46
N LEU A 94 9.50 0.16 11.75
CA LEU A 94 10.09 -1.08 12.27
C LEU A 94 11.02 -0.81 13.48
N ASP A 95 11.60 0.40 13.58
CA ASP A 95 12.43 0.82 14.71
C ASP A 95 11.63 1.39 15.88
N ASP A 96 10.35 1.69 15.69
CA ASP A 96 9.46 2.14 16.75
C ASP A 96 9.15 0.96 17.71
N ARG A 97 9.71 1.03 18.92
CA ARG A 97 9.51 -0.01 19.95
C ARG A 97 8.08 -0.09 20.48
N LYS A 98 7.26 0.93 20.23
CA LYS A 98 5.87 1.00 20.71
C LYS A 98 4.87 0.40 19.73
N VAL A 99 5.30 0.10 18.49
CA VAL A 99 4.46 -0.48 17.46
C VAL A 99 5.14 -1.72 16.89
N GLN A 100 4.45 -2.83 16.88
CA GLN A 100 4.89 -4.03 16.18
C GLN A 100 4.14 -4.13 14.86
N LEU A 101 4.88 -4.14 13.76
CA LEU A 101 4.33 -4.32 12.42
C LEU A 101 4.20 -5.80 12.10
N ARG A 102 3.02 -6.20 11.60
CA ARG A 102 2.76 -7.51 11.01
C ARG A 102 2.31 -7.36 9.57
N VAL A 103 2.82 -8.24 8.72
CA VAL A 103 2.52 -8.27 7.29
C VAL A 103 1.91 -9.63 6.96
N ALA A 104 0.64 -9.64 6.59
CA ALA A 104 -0.11 -10.89 6.37
C ALA A 104 0.51 -11.76 5.28
N ALA A 105 1.00 -11.16 4.20
CA ALA A 105 1.68 -11.88 3.11
C ALA A 105 3.04 -12.49 3.52
N MET A 106 3.58 -12.09 4.69
CA MET A 106 4.87 -12.57 5.21
C MET A 106 4.73 -12.88 6.70
N PRO A 107 3.91 -13.88 7.08
CA PRO A 107 3.48 -14.10 8.47
C PRO A 107 4.63 -14.44 9.43
N GLN A 108 5.70 -15.03 8.93
CA GLN A 108 6.86 -15.44 9.73
C GLN A 108 8.06 -14.50 9.60
N ALA A 109 7.93 -13.40 8.83
CA ALA A 109 9.02 -12.47 8.65
C ALA A 109 9.35 -11.74 9.95
N ASP A 110 10.62 -11.77 10.34
CA ASP A 110 11.16 -10.96 11.42
C ASP A 110 11.43 -9.51 10.95
N LYS A 111 11.83 -8.65 11.89
CA LYS A 111 12.14 -7.25 11.63
C LYS A 111 13.23 -7.09 10.56
N PHE A 112 14.28 -7.90 10.61
CA PHE A 112 15.39 -7.83 9.65
C PHE A 112 14.94 -8.20 8.25
N GLN A 113 14.15 -9.27 8.11
CA GLN A 113 13.58 -9.68 6.84
C GLN A 113 12.66 -8.60 6.26
N LEU A 114 11.83 -7.96 7.08
CA LEU A 114 10.97 -6.86 6.63
C LEU A 114 11.77 -5.66 6.12
N HIS A 115 12.92 -5.31 6.74
CA HIS A 115 13.83 -4.29 6.22
C HIS A 115 14.38 -4.65 4.84
N ILE A 116 14.83 -5.90 4.66
CA ILE A 116 15.34 -6.39 3.37
C ILE A 116 14.25 -6.33 2.30
N TYR A 117 13.05 -6.82 2.59
CA TYR A 117 11.94 -6.79 1.64
C TYR A 117 11.53 -5.36 1.25
N ALA A 118 11.53 -4.43 2.20
CA ALA A 118 11.26 -3.03 1.91
C ALA A 118 12.30 -2.43 0.96
N ALA A 119 13.60 -2.69 1.20
CA ALA A 119 14.70 -2.23 0.35
C ALA A 119 14.63 -2.83 -1.06
N LEU A 120 14.38 -4.14 -1.18
CA LEU A 120 14.24 -4.81 -2.48
C LEU A 120 13.05 -4.25 -3.28
N ALA A 121 11.91 -4.02 -2.63
CA ALA A 121 10.74 -3.45 -3.26
C ALA A 121 10.96 -2.00 -3.76
N GLU A 122 11.79 -1.21 -3.09
CA GLU A 122 12.20 0.12 -3.57
C GLU A 122 13.10 0.02 -4.79
N GLN A 123 14.11 -0.83 -4.74
CA GLN A 123 15.03 -1.06 -5.85
C GLN A 123 14.29 -1.56 -7.11
N GLU A 124 13.35 -2.48 -6.96
CA GLU A 124 12.53 -2.96 -8.06
C GLU A 124 11.72 -1.83 -8.72
N ARG A 125 11.11 -0.95 -7.91
CA ARG A 125 10.40 0.23 -8.42
C ARG A 125 11.31 1.19 -9.16
N GLU A 126 12.55 1.42 -8.68
CA GLU A 126 13.52 2.24 -9.35
C GLU A 126 13.90 1.66 -10.70
N PHE A 127 14.17 0.37 -10.79
CA PHE A 127 14.47 -0.31 -12.06
C PHE A 127 13.32 -0.22 -13.05
N ILE A 128 12.07 -0.42 -12.60
CA ILE A 128 10.88 -0.25 -13.43
C ILE A 128 10.78 1.19 -13.93
N SER A 129 11.00 2.18 -13.06
CA SER A 129 10.98 3.59 -13.43
C SER A 129 12.04 3.94 -14.47
N ILE A 130 13.29 3.50 -14.28
CA ILE A 130 14.39 3.71 -15.23
C ILE A 130 14.05 3.09 -16.58
N ARG A 131 13.59 1.85 -16.59
CA ARG A 131 13.21 1.13 -17.82
C ARG A 131 12.07 1.83 -18.55
N THR A 132 11.04 2.26 -17.82
CA THR A 132 9.90 2.99 -18.38
C THR A 132 10.33 4.33 -18.98
N LYS A 133 11.17 5.10 -18.26
CA LYS A 133 11.70 6.37 -18.77
C LYS A 133 12.54 6.17 -20.04
N ALA A 134 13.37 5.14 -20.10
CA ALA A 134 14.15 4.81 -21.29
C ALA A 134 13.24 4.47 -22.47
N ALA A 135 12.26 3.60 -22.29
CA ALA A 135 11.30 3.22 -23.31
C ALA A 135 10.47 4.43 -23.82
N LEU A 136 10.05 5.32 -22.93
CA LEU A 136 9.33 6.53 -23.28
C LEU A 136 10.23 7.50 -24.08
N LYS A 137 11.51 7.63 -23.70
CA LYS A 137 12.49 8.45 -24.43
C LYS A 137 12.66 7.96 -25.87
N GLU A 138 12.82 6.66 -26.07
CA GLU A 138 12.93 6.06 -27.38
C GLU A 138 11.64 6.21 -28.21
N ALA A 139 10.48 5.99 -27.60
CA ALA A 139 9.19 6.19 -28.26
C ALA A 139 9.02 7.64 -28.73
N LYS A 140 9.41 8.61 -27.88
CA LYS A 140 9.40 10.04 -28.23
C LYS A 140 10.36 10.35 -29.40
N ALA A 141 11.55 9.76 -29.41
CA ALA A 141 12.52 9.92 -30.51
C ALA A 141 11.99 9.36 -31.84
N ARG A 142 11.13 8.34 -31.79
CA ARG A 142 10.44 7.78 -32.98
C ARG A 142 9.17 8.55 -33.37
N GLY A 143 8.89 9.69 -32.75
CA GLY A 143 7.73 10.53 -33.05
C GLY A 143 6.42 10.08 -32.44
N VAL A 144 6.44 9.11 -31.52
CA VAL A 144 5.23 8.68 -30.81
C VAL A 144 4.79 9.78 -29.83
N LYS A 145 3.56 10.27 -29.95
CA LYS A 145 2.98 11.20 -28.98
C LYS A 145 2.74 10.47 -27.68
N LEU A 146 3.45 10.88 -26.62
CA LEU A 146 3.31 10.37 -25.26
C LEU A 146 2.31 11.22 -24.49
N GLY A 147 1.49 10.56 -23.64
CA GLY A 147 0.52 11.24 -22.77
C GLY A 147 -0.93 10.99 -23.16
N GLY A 148 -1.82 11.04 -22.18
CA GLY A 148 -3.19 10.55 -22.18
C GLY A 148 -4.23 11.24 -23.11
N ALA A 149 -3.83 11.98 -24.12
CA ALA A 149 -4.72 12.49 -25.14
C ALA A 149 -4.86 11.48 -26.30
N ARG A 150 -5.50 10.34 -26.03
CA ARG A 150 -6.04 9.54 -27.14
C ARG A 150 -7.20 10.32 -27.76
N ASP A 151 -7.32 10.30 -29.09
CA ASP A 151 -8.38 11.01 -29.83
C ASP A 151 -9.81 10.83 -29.28
N LYS A 152 -10.09 9.67 -28.67
CA LYS A 152 -11.35 9.40 -27.97
C LYS A 152 -11.56 10.26 -26.72
N THR A 153 -10.49 10.63 -26.01
CA THR A 153 -10.57 11.47 -24.80
C THR A 153 -10.75 12.94 -25.19
N LEU A 154 -10.13 13.37 -26.28
CA LEU A 154 -10.31 14.71 -26.83
C LEU A 154 -11.75 14.94 -27.33
N LYS A 155 -12.33 13.96 -28.05
CA LYS A 155 -13.72 14.03 -28.51
C LYS A 155 -14.71 14.11 -27.34
N ARG A 156 -14.54 13.28 -26.30
CA ARG A 156 -15.40 13.29 -25.12
C ARG A 156 -15.32 14.60 -24.34
N ASN A 157 -14.16 15.22 -24.23
CA ASN A 157 -13.99 16.50 -23.53
C ASN A 157 -14.57 17.67 -24.34
N GLN A 158 -14.64 17.58 -25.68
CA GLN A 158 -15.29 18.56 -26.53
C GLN A 158 -16.81 18.46 -26.51
N GLU A 159 -17.37 17.24 -26.32
CA GLU A 159 -18.81 17.02 -26.19
C GLU A 159 -19.37 17.47 -24.83
N VAL A 160 -18.58 17.46 -23.78
CA VAL A 160 -18.97 17.91 -22.43
C VAL A 160 -18.92 19.43 -22.27
N GLN A 161 -18.25 20.14 -23.18
CA GLN A 161 -18.14 21.62 -23.18
C GLN A 161 -19.17 22.31 -24.11
N ARG A 162 -20.09 21.59 -24.74
CA ARG A 162 -21.23 22.09 -25.52
C ARG A 162 -22.53 21.86 -24.72
#